data_0f075dea5bc36509ba533fa0d317a2ab
#
_entry.id   0f075dea5bc36509ba533fa0d317a2ab
#
_cell.length_a   1.000
_cell.length_b   1.000
_cell.length_c   1.000
_cell.angle_alpha   90.00
_cell.angle_beta   90.00
_cell.angle_gamma   90.00
#
_symmetry.space_group_name_H-M   'P 1'
#
loop_
_entity.id
_entity.type
_entity.pdbx_description
1 polymer ?
#
loop_
_entity_poly.entity_id
_entity_poly.type
_entity_poly.pdbx_seq_one_letter_code
_entity_poly.pdbx_strand_id
1 'polypeptide(L)'
;MIRAFREEDAAAVAELLRGALETPWVVTEADIVHWERSPERARRATWVAMDGLAIIGWAFAQLRWEVSEERVGEVWGAVAREQRGRGVGAALFDAVDQHLASIEAAKVQSWAEFDPGKRFLVARGFREVRTERISSVDPRSTDPPGLDTPEGFRLVPLRDALDRAREIFAVYMAGEADAPDVFEVDNISYEEWELETLGAPSLDRDGSFVVLHGERPVSIALLEVDREHKRATNEMTATLPDFRRRGLARLAKAASLRWAAELGVTSVLTSNDRENPGMLALNDQLGYRPLVVRGLYVRGPAGPD
;
A
#
# COMPACT_ATOMS: atom_id res chain seq x y z
N MET A 1 23.87 16.24 0.65
CA MET A 1 24.14 15.84 -0.78
C MET A 1 23.03 14.90 -1.23
N ILE A 2 22.53 15.05 -2.47
CA ILE A 2 21.56 14.12 -3.07
C ILE A 2 22.30 13.19 -4.03
N ARG A 3 22.00 11.90 -4.01
CA ARG A 3 22.50 10.90 -4.96
C ARG A 3 21.46 9.81 -5.24
N ALA A 4 21.65 9.06 -6.31
CA ALA A 4 20.86 7.88 -6.58
C ALA A 4 20.93 6.87 -5.42
N PHE A 5 19.82 6.21 -5.17
CA PHE A 5 19.72 5.08 -4.25
C PHE A 5 20.62 3.92 -4.72
N ARG A 6 21.08 3.11 -3.79
CA ARG A 6 21.79 1.86 -4.02
C ARG A 6 21.20 0.79 -3.10
N GLU A 7 21.28 -0.47 -3.51
CA GLU A 7 20.73 -1.57 -2.72
C GLU A 7 21.30 -1.62 -1.29
N GLU A 8 22.58 -1.25 -1.12
CA GLU A 8 23.24 -1.14 0.19
C GLU A 8 22.63 -0.09 1.13
N ASP A 9 21.80 0.81 0.60
CA ASP A 9 21.09 1.84 1.38
C ASP A 9 19.80 1.31 2.02
N ALA A 10 19.30 0.14 1.59
CA ALA A 10 17.95 -0.33 1.90
C ALA A 10 17.67 -0.40 3.40
N ALA A 11 18.59 -0.94 4.20
CA ALA A 11 18.42 -1.02 5.65
C ALA A 11 18.27 0.37 6.30
N ALA A 12 19.13 1.32 5.90
CA ALA A 12 19.09 2.69 6.42
C ALA A 12 17.83 3.46 5.95
N VAL A 13 17.37 3.20 4.72
CA VAL A 13 16.11 3.77 4.20
C VAL A 13 14.92 3.21 4.97
N ALA A 14 14.86 1.90 5.22
CA ALA A 14 13.78 1.29 6.00
C ALA A 14 13.73 1.88 7.43
N GLU A 15 14.87 2.06 8.08
CA GLU A 15 14.95 2.72 9.39
C GLU A 15 14.49 4.19 9.33
N LEU A 16 14.97 4.94 8.33
CA LEU A 16 14.52 6.33 8.09
C LEU A 16 13.00 6.39 7.96
N LEU A 17 12.39 5.55 7.12
CA LEU A 17 10.97 5.57 6.87
C LEU A 17 10.17 5.22 8.13
N ARG A 18 10.57 4.19 8.87
CA ARG A 18 9.92 3.84 10.14
C ARG A 18 9.99 4.96 11.18
N GLY A 19 11.08 5.72 11.20
CA GLY A 19 11.25 6.88 12.09
C GLY A 19 10.52 8.14 11.61
N ALA A 20 10.47 8.36 10.30
CA ALA A 20 9.87 9.54 9.70
C ALA A 20 8.34 9.46 9.60
N LEU A 21 7.79 8.28 9.33
CA LEU A 21 6.35 8.05 9.28
C LEU A 21 5.77 8.02 10.70
N GLU A 22 4.60 8.61 10.87
CA GLU A 22 3.87 8.57 12.14
C GLU A 22 2.93 7.37 12.20
N THR A 23 2.45 6.95 11.04
CA THR A 23 1.65 5.73 10.87
C THR A 23 2.58 4.51 10.81
N PRO A 24 2.29 3.44 11.57
CA PRO A 24 3.17 2.28 11.67
C PRO A 24 3.03 1.31 10.47
N TRP A 25 3.23 1.81 9.25
CA TRP A 25 3.24 1.00 8.05
C TRP A 25 4.29 -0.12 8.10
N VAL A 26 4.01 -1.21 7.41
CA VAL A 26 5.02 -2.25 7.14
C VAL A 26 6.07 -1.66 6.19
N VAL A 27 7.32 -1.63 6.64
CA VAL A 27 8.47 -1.19 5.84
C VAL A 27 9.68 -1.99 6.32
N THR A 28 10.09 -2.97 5.54
CA THR A 28 11.29 -3.78 5.79
C THR A 28 12.41 -3.42 4.80
N GLU A 29 13.63 -3.80 5.12
CA GLU A 29 14.77 -3.68 4.19
C GLU A 29 14.47 -4.41 2.87
N ALA A 30 13.90 -5.61 2.96
CA ALA A 30 13.58 -6.43 1.81
C ALA A 30 12.51 -5.77 0.91
N ASP A 31 11.52 -5.05 1.51
CA ASP A 31 10.52 -4.30 0.74
C ASP A 31 11.17 -3.14 -0.01
N ILE A 32 12.12 -2.43 0.60
CA ILE A 32 12.86 -1.34 -0.08
C ILE A 32 13.59 -1.86 -1.32
N VAL A 33 14.26 -3.00 -1.20
CA VAL A 33 14.93 -3.65 -2.37
C VAL A 33 13.90 -4.11 -3.40
N HIS A 34 12.78 -4.65 -2.94
CA HIS A 34 11.72 -5.15 -3.81
C HIS A 34 11.08 -4.01 -4.63
N TRP A 35 10.82 -2.85 -4.03
CA TRP A 35 10.24 -1.69 -4.70
C TRP A 35 11.09 -1.17 -5.87
N GLU A 36 12.41 -1.43 -5.86
CA GLU A 36 13.28 -1.07 -6.99
C GLU A 36 13.16 -2.01 -8.20
N ARG A 37 12.39 -3.11 -8.07
CA ARG A 37 12.14 -4.10 -9.14
C ARG A 37 10.89 -3.79 -9.98
N SER A 38 10.34 -2.58 -9.84
CA SER A 38 9.19 -2.13 -10.62
C SER A 38 9.36 -2.42 -12.13
N PRO A 39 8.29 -2.70 -12.86
CA PRO A 39 8.35 -2.96 -14.31
C PRO A 39 9.09 -1.86 -15.05
N GLU A 40 9.83 -2.20 -16.11
CA GLU A 40 10.64 -1.23 -16.89
C GLU A 40 9.80 -0.03 -17.35
N ARG A 41 8.53 -0.26 -17.70
CA ARG A 41 7.60 0.80 -18.11
C ARG A 41 7.27 1.81 -17.00
N ALA A 42 7.51 1.48 -15.73
CA ALA A 42 7.39 2.42 -14.61
C ALA A 42 8.45 3.52 -14.68
N ARG A 43 9.61 3.26 -15.34
CA ARG A 43 10.73 4.21 -15.44
C ARG A 43 11.10 4.81 -14.08
N ARG A 44 11.10 3.95 -13.05
CA ARG A 44 11.37 4.35 -11.66
C ARG A 44 12.79 4.89 -11.49
N ALA A 45 12.92 5.92 -10.67
CA ALA A 45 14.20 6.39 -10.14
C ALA A 45 14.04 6.79 -8.67
N THR A 46 15.08 6.53 -7.89
CA THR A 46 15.06 6.68 -6.44
C THR A 46 16.33 7.39 -5.96
N TRP A 47 16.17 8.28 -4.99
CA TRP A 47 17.24 9.10 -4.43
C TRP A 47 17.29 9.05 -2.91
N VAL A 48 18.49 9.24 -2.40
CA VAL A 48 18.76 9.46 -0.98
C VAL A 48 19.40 10.82 -0.77
N ALA A 49 19.04 11.46 0.33
CA ALA A 49 19.71 12.64 0.86
C ALA A 49 20.66 12.24 1.97
N MET A 50 21.91 12.68 1.86
CA MET A 50 23.00 12.33 2.77
C MET A 50 23.42 13.52 3.60
N ASP A 51 23.72 13.29 4.90
CA ASP A 51 24.51 14.16 5.77
C ASP A 51 25.70 13.35 6.31
N GLY A 52 26.88 13.63 5.80
CA GLY A 52 28.03 12.74 5.97
C GLY A 52 27.74 11.33 5.44
N LEU A 53 27.77 10.34 6.30
CA LEU A 53 27.41 8.94 5.97
C LEU A 53 25.95 8.58 6.29
N ALA A 54 25.22 9.46 6.94
CA ALA A 54 23.84 9.19 7.33
C ALA A 54 22.86 9.51 6.20
N ILE A 55 21.91 8.61 5.96
CA ILE A 55 20.74 8.88 5.10
C ILE A 55 19.71 9.65 5.91
N ILE A 56 19.40 10.88 5.47
CA ILE A 56 18.49 11.80 6.16
C ILE A 56 17.21 12.08 5.38
N GLY A 57 17.08 11.50 4.20
CA GLY A 57 15.89 11.59 3.37
C GLY A 57 15.95 10.61 2.22
N TRP A 58 14.77 10.25 1.72
CA TRP A 58 14.59 9.32 0.62
C TRP A 58 13.38 9.77 -0.21
N ALA A 59 13.43 9.59 -1.52
CA ALA A 59 12.30 9.85 -2.42
C ALA A 59 12.43 9.02 -3.69
N PHE A 60 11.27 8.68 -4.29
CA PHE A 60 11.22 8.12 -5.63
C PHE A 60 10.27 8.89 -6.53
N ALA A 61 10.44 8.67 -7.85
CA ALA A 61 9.48 9.05 -8.87
C ALA A 61 9.40 7.96 -9.93
N GLN A 62 8.20 7.73 -10.45
CA GLN A 62 7.94 6.75 -11.50
C GLN A 62 6.69 7.14 -12.31
N LEU A 63 6.45 6.45 -13.43
CA LEU A 63 5.12 6.41 -14.04
C LEU A 63 4.27 5.36 -13.34
N ARG A 64 3.00 5.65 -13.15
CA ARG A 64 2.01 4.66 -12.72
C ARG A 64 1.75 3.68 -13.87
N TRP A 65 2.35 2.53 -13.78
CA TRP A 65 2.29 1.49 -14.80
C TRP A 65 1.01 0.65 -14.71
N GLU A 66 0.37 0.67 -13.56
CA GLU A 66 -0.86 -0.04 -13.24
C GLU A 66 -2.14 0.61 -13.80
N VAL A 67 -2.03 1.82 -14.36
CA VAL A 67 -3.17 2.55 -14.93
C VAL A 67 -3.06 2.67 -16.45
N SER A 68 -4.19 2.63 -17.15
CA SER A 68 -4.22 2.82 -18.61
C SER A 68 -4.09 4.29 -19.02
N GLU A 69 -4.38 5.24 -18.11
CA GLU A 69 -4.15 6.65 -18.38
C GLU A 69 -2.66 6.91 -18.54
N GLU A 70 -2.27 7.37 -19.72
CA GLU A 70 -0.88 7.56 -20.06
C GLU A 70 -0.24 8.72 -19.30
N ARG A 71 1.04 8.53 -18.91
CA ARG A 71 1.92 9.60 -18.39
C ARG A 71 1.48 10.12 -17.01
N VAL A 72 0.78 9.30 -16.23
CA VAL A 72 0.54 9.59 -14.81
C VAL A 72 1.81 9.27 -14.04
N GLY A 73 2.43 10.29 -13.44
CA GLY A 73 3.57 10.13 -12.54
C GLY A 73 3.14 9.91 -11.11
N GLU A 74 3.97 9.23 -10.36
CA GLU A 74 3.84 9.08 -8.92
C GLU A 74 5.13 9.50 -8.24
N VAL A 75 5.01 10.20 -7.13
CA VAL A 75 6.14 10.57 -6.27
C VAL A 75 5.80 10.30 -4.81
N TRP A 76 6.77 9.83 -4.07
CA TRP A 76 6.66 9.78 -2.63
C TRP A 76 8.05 9.89 -2.01
N GLY A 77 8.10 10.33 -0.74
CA GLY A 77 9.35 10.45 -0.03
C GLY A 77 9.18 10.90 1.40
N ALA A 78 10.26 10.78 2.15
CA ALA A 78 10.31 11.19 3.55
C ALA A 78 11.66 11.84 3.89
N VAL A 79 11.63 12.70 4.92
CA VAL A 79 12.81 13.33 5.51
C VAL A 79 12.79 13.04 7.01
N ALA A 80 13.94 12.66 7.56
CA ALA A 80 14.13 12.46 9.00
C ALA A 80 13.57 13.65 9.77
N ARG A 81 12.86 13.39 10.86
CA ARG A 81 12.10 14.45 11.61
C ARG A 81 12.99 15.61 12.01
N GLU A 82 14.23 15.31 12.45
CA GLU A 82 15.22 16.28 12.93
C GLU A 82 15.82 17.14 11.80
N GLN A 83 15.65 16.68 10.54
CA GLN A 83 16.18 17.34 9.34
C GLN A 83 15.10 18.10 8.56
N ARG A 84 13.84 18.05 9.01
CA ARG A 84 12.76 18.82 8.39
C ARG A 84 12.98 20.32 8.52
N GLY A 85 12.48 21.09 7.55
CA GLY A 85 12.62 22.55 7.53
C GLY A 85 14.02 23.05 7.14
N ARG A 86 14.96 22.18 6.80
CA ARG A 86 16.34 22.52 6.39
C ARG A 86 16.61 22.45 4.89
N GLY A 87 15.58 22.37 4.08
CA GLY A 87 15.72 22.31 2.62
C GLY A 87 15.92 20.89 2.03
N VAL A 88 16.08 19.86 2.87
CA VAL A 88 16.33 18.47 2.40
C VAL A 88 15.23 17.97 1.48
N GLY A 89 13.96 18.15 1.87
CA GLY A 89 12.82 17.76 1.04
C GLY A 89 12.74 18.55 -0.28
N ALA A 90 13.13 19.82 -0.29
CA ALA A 90 13.19 20.61 -1.51
C ALA A 90 14.25 20.06 -2.47
N ALA A 91 15.45 19.78 -1.98
CA ALA A 91 16.54 19.24 -2.81
C ALA A 91 16.23 17.83 -3.35
N LEU A 92 15.54 16.97 -2.59
CA LEU A 92 15.03 15.69 -3.08
C LEU A 92 13.98 15.91 -4.19
N PHE A 93 13.05 16.83 -3.95
CA PHE A 93 11.98 17.11 -4.90
C PHE A 93 12.50 17.69 -6.21
N ASP A 94 13.58 18.48 -6.19
CA ASP A 94 14.23 19.00 -7.41
C ASP A 94 14.76 17.85 -8.29
N ALA A 95 15.34 16.79 -7.70
CA ALA A 95 15.78 15.60 -8.42
C ALA A 95 14.59 14.80 -8.97
N VAL A 96 13.56 14.62 -8.16
CA VAL A 96 12.28 13.98 -8.53
C VAL A 96 11.64 14.71 -9.71
N ASP A 97 11.54 16.03 -9.64
CA ASP A 97 10.87 16.85 -10.67
C ASP A 97 11.61 16.84 -12.01
N GLN A 98 12.95 16.85 -11.98
CA GLN A 98 13.78 16.68 -13.17
C GLN A 98 13.54 15.30 -13.82
N HIS A 99 13.43 14.24 -13.02
CA HIS A 99 13.16 12.92 -13.55
C HIS A 99 11.76 12.83 -14.16
N LEU A 100 10.73 13.31 -13.46
CA LEU A 100 9.36 13.37 -13.98
C LEU A 100 9.27 14.09 -15.33
N ALA A 101 10.00 15.19 -15.48
CA ALA A 101 10.11 15.89 -16.76
C ALA A 101 10.78 15.01 -17.83
N SER A 102 11.85 14.28 -17.47
CA SER A 102 12.57 13.41 -18.41
C SER A 102 11.76 12.20 -18.89
N ILE A 103 10.83 11.72 -18.05
CA ILE A 103 9.90 10.64 -18.39
C ILE A 103 8.57 11.18 -18.91
N GLU A 104 8.49 12.51 -19.11
CA GLU A 104 7.35 13.20 -19.67
C GLU A 104 6.03 13.00 -18.89
N ALA A 105 6.07 12.88 -17.58
CA ALA A 105 4.88 12.77 -16.75
C ALA A 105 3.99 14.03 -16.92
N ALA A 106 2.75 13.82 -17.34
CA ALA A 106 1.80 14.93 -17.60
C ALA A 106 0.99 15.30 -16.35
N LYS A 107 0.62 14.31 -15.56
CA LYS A 107 0.00 14.45 -14.23
C LYS A 107 0.87 13.75 -13.22
N VAL A 108 0.93 14.24 -12.00
CA VAL A 108 1.73 13.64 -10.93
C VAL A 108 0.91 13.55 -9.68
N GLN A 109 0.86 12.35 -9.08
CA GLN A 109 0.20 12.13 -7.80
C GLN A 109 1.19 11.93 -6.65
N SER A 110 0.73 12.21 -5.44
CA SER A 110 1.43 11.91 -4.19
C SER A 110 0.46 11.79 -3.03
N TRP A 111 0.79 10.95 -2.06
CA TRP A 111 0.04 10.82 -0.82
C TRP A 111 0.68 11.62 0.31
N ALA A 112 -0.14 12.23 1.15
CA ALA A 112 0.33 12.86 2.39
C ALA A 112 -0.65 12.63 3.55
N GLU A 113 -0.10 12.22 4.70
CA GLU A 113 -0.86 11.93 5.93
C GLU A 113 -0.91 13.16 6.86
N PHE A 114 0.21 13.86 7.00
CA PHE A 114 0.40 14.90 8.02
C PHE A 114 0.62 16.28 7.41
N ASP A 115 0.27 17.30 8.17
CA ASP A 115 0.33 18.69 7.75
C ASP A 115 1.65 19.16 7.11
N PRO A 116 2.84 18.77 7.59
CA PRO A 116 4.08 19.16 6.93
C PRO A 116 4.16 18.67 5.48
N GLY A 117 3.76 17.42 5.22
CA GLY A 117 3.71 16.84 3.86
C GLY A 117 2.66 17.49 3.00
N LYS A 118 1.44 17.69 3.54
CA LYS A 118 0.34 18.38 2.85
C LYS A 118 0.73 19.79 2.41
N ARG A 119 1.30 20.59 3.32
CA ARG A 119 1.80 21.95 3.00
C ARG A 119 2.94 21.91 1.99
N PHE A 120 3.82 20.92 2.07
CA PHE A 120 4.93 20.76 1.14
C PHE A 120 4.43 20.53 -0.30
N LEU A 121 3.43 19.66 -0.48
CA LEU A 121 2.82 19.36 -1.77
C LEU A 121 2.06 20.57 -2.31
N VAL A 122 1.23 21.22 -1.49
CA VAL A 122 0.46 22.42 -1.90
C VAL A 122 1.40 23.55 -2.37
N ALA A 123 2.51 23.78 -1.66
CA ALA A 123 3.51 24.76 -2.06
C ALA A 123 4.20 24.45 -3.39
N ARG A 124 4.06 23.22 -3.92
CA ARG A 124 4.58 22.76 -5.22
C ARG A 124 3.51 22.58 -6.30
N GLY A 125 2.35 23.19 -6.09
CA GLY A 125 1.26 23.21 -7.06
C GLY A 125 0.39 21.94 -7.08
N PHE A 126 0.52 21.06 -6.08
CA PHE A 126 -0.40 19.95 -5.90
C PHE A 126 -1.68 20.43 -5.22
N ARG A 127 -2.80 19.83 -5.58
CA ARG A 127 -4.11 20.03 -4.92
C ARG A 127 -4.61 18.70 -4.39
N GLU A 128 -5.27 18.73 -3.22
CA GLU A 128 -5.96 17.54 -2.69
C GLU A 128 -7.18 17.23 -3.57
N VAL A 129 -7.28 16.00 -3.99
CA VAL A 129 -8.38 15.53 -4.87
C VAL A 129 -9.21 14.44 -4.22
N ARG A 130 -8.66 13.75 -3.21
CA ARG A 130 -9.32 12.62 -2.56
C ARG A 130 -8.74 12.37 -1.17
N THR A 131 -9.47 11.69 -0.32
CA THR A 131 -9.00 11.31 1.02
C THR A 131 -9.34 9.87 1.36
N GLU A 132 -8.44 9.24 2.11
CA GLU A 132 -8.63 7.90 2.67
C GLU A 132 -8.52 7.91 4.19
N ARG A 133 -9.28 7.03 4.81
CA ARG A 133 -9.20 6.75 6.24
C ARG A 133 -8.25 5.57 6.46
N ILE A 134 -7.12 5.84 7.10
CA ILE A 134 -6.28 4.80 7.66
C ILE A 134 -6.83 4.44 9.05
N SER A 135 -7.05 3.17 9.25
CA SER A 135 -7.53 2.63 10.53
C SER A 135 -6.56 1.57 11.04
N SER A 136 -6.49 1.43 12.36
CA SER A 136 -5.63 0.47 13.04
C SER A 136 -6.43 -0.37 14.03
N VAL A 137 -5.96 -1.61 14.26
CA VAL A 137 -6.44 -2.50 15.31
C VAL A 137 -5.25 -3.20 15.97
N ASP A 138 -5.28 -3.34 17.31
CA ASP A 138 -4.44 -4.31 17.99
C ASP A 138 -5.18 -5.67 17.97
N PRO A 139 -4.72 -6.63 17.15
CA PRO A 139 -5.47 -7.87 16.95
C PRO A 139 -5.52 -8.74 18.23
N ARG A 140 -4.62 -8.52 19.18
CA ARG A 140 -4.58 -9.23 20.48
C ARG A 140 -5.66 -8.76 21.45
N SER A 141 -6.17 -7.54 21.23
CA SER A 141 -7.20 -6.92 22.08
C SER A 141 -8.61 -7.08 21.52
N THR A 142 -8.75 -7.73 20.36
CA THR A 142 -10.03 -8.01 19.73
C THR A 142 -10.37 -9.48 19.79
N ASP A 143 -11.66 -9.79 19.85
CA ASP A 143 -12.18 -11.14 19.64
C ASP A 143 -12.88 -11.16 18.27
N PRO A 144 -12.12 -11.40 17.18
CA PRO A 144 -12.73 -11.47 15.86
C PRO A 144 -13.84 -12.51 15.82
N PRO A 145 -14.96 -12.24 15.13
CA PRO A 145 -16.08 -13.19 15.08
C PRO A 145 -15.63 -14.57 14.63
N GLY A 146 -16.37 -15.60 15.05
CA GLY A 146 -16.10 -17.00 14.72
C GLY A 146 -15.81 -17.20 13.24
N LEU A 147 -14.89 -18.12 12.93
CA LEU A 147 -14.54 -18.50 11.55
C LEU A 147 -15.52 -19.54 10.98
N ASP A 148 -16.81 -19.43 11.33
CA ASP A 148 -17.84 -20.31 10.79
C ASP A 148 -17.93 -20.08 9.28
N THR A 149 -17.42 -21.04 8.54
CA THR A 149 -17.41 -20.99 7.08
C THR A 149 -18.79 -21.37 6.56
N PRO A 150 -19.44 -20.53 5.73
CA PRO A 150 -20.75 -20.87 5.16
C PRO A 150 -20.70 -22.18 4.35
N GLU A 151 -21.81 -22.89 4.25
CA GLU A 151 -21.91 -24.14 3.51
C GLU A 151 -21.46 -23.94 2.04
N GLY A 152 -20.68 -24.86 1.52
CA GLY A 152 -20.12 -24.82 0.16
C GLY A 152 -18.86 -23.98 0.02
N PHE A 153 -18.39 -23.34 1.09
CA PHE A 153 -17.14 -22.57 1.09
C PHE A 153 -16.06 -23.24 1.94
N ARG A 154 -14.80 -22.93 1.63
CA ARG A 154 -13.61 -23.31 2.43
C ARG A 154 -12.73 -22.09 2.62
N LEU A 155 -12.21 -21.90 3.82
CA LEU A 155 -11.19 -20.90 4.12
C LEU A 155 -9.83 -21.60 4.19
N VAL A 156 -8.87 -21.12 3.41
CA VAL A 156 -7.52 -21.68 3.37
C VAL A 156 -6.48 -20.55 3.43
N PRO A 157 -5.28 -20.78 4.01
CA PRO A 157 -4.20 -19.81 3.88
C PRO A 157 -3.74 -19.70 2.41
N LEU A 158 -3.21 -18.56 2.04
CA LEU A 158 -2.77 -18.26 0.67
C LEU A 158 -1.75 -19.30 0.16
N ARG A 159 -0.84 -19.77 1.03
CA ARG A 159 0.17 -20.78 0.68
C ARG A 159 -0.46 -22.06 0.10
N ASP A 160 -1.67 -22.43 0.55
CA ASP A 160 -2.37 -23.65 0.15
C ASP A 160 -3.26 -23.43 -1.11
N ALA A 161 -3.22 -22.23 -1.70
CA ALA A 161 -3.99 -21.86 -2.88
C ALA A 161 -3.11 -21.24 -4.01
N LEU A 162 -1.78 -21.33 -3.90
CA LEU A 162 -0.86 -20.73 -4.88
C LEU A 162 -0.95 -21.38 -6.26
N ASP A 163 -1.40 -22.63 -6.36
CA ASP A 163 -1.71 -23.31 -7.61
C ASP A 163 -2.87 -22.65 -8.40
N ARG A 164 -3.61 -21.74 -7.74
CA ARG A 164 -4.74 -20.95 -8.28
C ARG A 164 -4.42 -19.46 -8.36
N ALA A 165 -3.14 -19.10 -8.45
CA ALA A 165 -2.73 -17.69 -8.39
C ALA A 165 -3.40 -16.82 -9.47
N ARG A 166 -3.68 -17.36 -10.68
CA ARG A 166 -4.38 -16.62 -11.73
C ARG A 166 -5.85 -16.32 -11.38
N GLU A 167 -6.53 -17.24 -10.70
CA GLU A 167 -7.89 -17.01 -10.23
C GLU A 167 -7.90 -16.05 -9.02
N ILE A 168 -6.87 -16.10 -8.17
CA ILE A 168 -6.68 -15.14 -7.07
C ILE A 168 -6.44 -13.75 -7.64
N PHE A 169 -5.64 -13.60 -8.70
CA PHE A 169 -5.47 -12.36 -9.44
C PHE A 169 -6.80 -11.80 -9.95
N ALA A 170 -7.70 -12.65 -10.48
CA ALA A 170 -9.01 -12.19 -10.91
C ALA A 170 -9.87 -11.65 -9.74
N VAL A 171 -9.73 -12.21 -8.53
CA VAL A 171 -10.39 -11.68 -7.32
C VAL A 171 -9.77 -10.35 -6.91
N TYR A 172 -8.44 -10.22 -6.99
CA TYR A 172 -7.70 -9.00 -6.71
C TYR A 172 -8.16 -7.87 -7.64
N MET A 173 -8.17 -8.08 -8.96
CA MET A 173 -8.62 -7.10 -9.95
C MET A 173 -10.10 -6.71 -9.79
N ALA A 174 -10.97 -7.62 -9.33
CA ALA A 174 -12.33 -7.28 -8.97
C ALA A 174 -12.42 -6.37 -7.74
N GLY A 175 -11.42 -6.42 -6.85
CA GLY A 175 -11.27 -5.49 -5.73
C GLY A 175 -10.80 -4.13 -6.17
N GLU A 176 -9.81 -4.06 -7.06
CA GLU A 176 -9.31 -2.81 -7.65
C GLU A 176 -10.42 -2.07 -8.41
N ALA A 177 -11.18 -2.78 -9.24
CA ALA A 177 -12.30 -2.19 -9.99
C ALA A 177 -13.42 -1.62 -9.10
N ASP A 178 -13.51 -2.02 -7.83
CA ASP A 178 -14.46 -1.48 -6.85
C ASP A 178 -13.87 -0.35 -6.02
N ALA A 179 -12.55 -0.26 -5.97
CA ALA A 179 -11.88 0.77 -5.19
C ALA A 179 -12.05 2.12 -5.91
N PRO A 180 -12.66 3.13 -5.28
CA PRO A 180 -12.64 4.46 -5.87
C PRO A 180 -11.18 4.89 -6.08
N ASP A 181 -10.81 5.32 -7.27
CA ASP A 181 -9.51 5.94 -7.53
C ASP A 181 -9.67 7.13 -8.49
N VAL A 182 -8.72 8.05 -8.47
CA VAL A 182 -8.62 9.16 -9.43
C VAL A 182 -8.07 8.68 -10.76
N PHE A 183 -7.23 7.66 -10.72
CA PHE A 183 -6.65 6.97 -11.86
C PHE A 183 -6.93 5.48 -11.72
N GLU A 184 -7.86 4.97 -12.51
CA GLU A 184 -8.34 3.59 -12.42
C GLU A 184 -7.19 2.59 -12.62
N VAL A 185 -7.08 1.64 -11.69
CA VAL A 185 -6.09 0.54 -11.76
C VAL A 185 -6.68 -0.55 -12.65
N ASP A 186 -6.34 -0.53 -13.93
CA ASP A 186 -6.93 -1.36 -14.99
C ASP A 186 -5.90 -2.00 -15.94
N ASN A 187 -4.60 -1.74 -15.72
CA ASN A 187 -3.53 -2.12 -16.64
C ASN A 187 -2.44 -2.97 -15.98
N ILE A 188 -2.80 -3.83 -15.04
CA ILE A 188 -1.88 -4.79 -14.41
C ILE A 188 -1.96 -6.13 -15.13
N SER A 189 -0.83 -6.66 -15.61
CA SER A 189 -0.74 -8.05 -16.05
C SER A 189 -0.63 -9.01 -14.88
N TYR A 190 -0.97 -10.28 -15.08
CA TYR A 190 -0.78 -11.30 -14.05
C TYR A 190 0.68 -11.40 -13.60
N GLU A 191 1.62 -11.35 -14.53
CA GLU A 191 3.05 -11.45 -14.29
C GLU A 191 3.58 -10.28 -13.45
N GLU A 192 3.07 -9.08 -13.66
CA GLU A 192 3.38 -7.89 -12.85
C GLU A 192 2.79 -8.00 -11.45
N TRP A 193 1.53 -8.41 -11.34
CA TRP A 193 0.90 -8.65 -10.04
C TRP A 193 1.60 -9.79 -9.27
N GLU A 194 2.00 -10.86 -9.95
CA GLU A 194 2.76 -11.95 -9.34
C GLU A 194 4.10 -11.45 -8.80
N LEU A 195 4.80 -10.59 -9.55
CA LEU A 195 6.06 -9.97 -9.11
C LEU A 195 5.82 -9.03 -7.93
N GLU A 196 4.93 -8.06 -8.08
CA GLU A 196 4.77 -6.93 -7.13
C GLU A 196 4.01 -7.34 -5.87
N THR A 197 2.96 -8.16 -5.99
CA THR A 197 2.10 -8.55 -4.87
C THR A 197 2.48 -9.90 -4.27
N LEU A 198 2.47 -10.98 -5.06
CA LEU A 198 2.83 -12.30 -4.53
C LEU A 198 4.31 -12.44 -4.20
N GLY A 199 5.16 -11.70 -4.91
CA GLY A 199 6.60 -11.63 -4.69
C GLY A 199 7.02 -10.67 -3.58
N ALA A 200 6.11 -9.86 -3.04
CA ALA A 200 6.42 -8.92 -1.97
C ALA A 200 6.98 -9.65 -0.73
N PRO A 201 8.17 -9.27 -0.23
CA PRO A 201 8.81 -9.96 0.89
C PRO A 201 8.00 -9.91 2.19
N SER A 202 7.23 -8.84 2.39
CA SER A 202 6.37 -8.66 3.55
C SER A 202 5.05 -9.43 3.45
N LEU A 203 4.64 -9.92 2.27
CA LEU A 203 3.41 -10.69 2.13
C LEU A 203 3.49 -12.00 2.92
N ASP A 204 2.69 -12.10 3.98
CA ASP A 204 2.60 -13.30 4.81
C ASP A 204 1.62 -14.30 4.20
N ARG A 205 2.15 -15.35 3.56
CA ARG A 205 1.33 -16.36 2.87
C ARG A 205 0.57 -17.27 3.83
N ASP A 206 0.94 -17.30 5.11
CA ASP A 206 0.24 -18.01 6.17
C ASP A 206 -0.86 -17.16 6.79
N GLY A 207 -0.64 -15.84 6.87
CA GLY A 207 -1.56 -14.86 7.42
C GLY A 207 -2.51 -14.24 6.39
N SER A 208 -2.24 -14.44 5.10
CA SER A 208 -3.15 -14.12 4.01
C SER A 208 -4.11 -15.28 3.78
N PHE A 209 -5.39 -14.99 3.55
CA PHE A 209 -6.41 -16.03 3.43
C PHE A 209 -7.22 -15.91 2.15
N VAL A 210 -7.59 -17.08 1.61
CA VAL A 210 -8.43 -17.25 0.43
C VAL A 210 -9.68 -18.02 0.82
N VAL A 211 -10.85 -17.55 0.39
CA VAL A 211 -12.10 -18.31 0.49
C VAL A 211 -12.39 -18.94 -0.86
N LEU A 212 -12.55 -20.25 -0.84
CA LEU A 212 -12.87 -21.08 -2.01
C LEU A 212 -14.36 -21.44 -2.01
N HIS A 213 -14.99 -21.41 -3.19
CA HIS A 213 -16.28 -22.05 -3.45
C HIS A 213 -16.05 -23.23 -4.39
N GLY A 214 -16.19 -24.47 -3.87
CA GLY A 214 -15.57 -25.61 -4.51
C GLY A 214 -14.04 -25.43 -4.56
N GLU A 215 -13.47 -25.41 -5.77
CA GLU A 215 -12.04 -25.17 -5.97
C GLU A 215 -11.73 -23.72 -6.44
N ARG A 216 -12.75 -22.89 -6.65
CA ARG A 216 -12.59 -21.53 -7.19
C ARG A 216 -12.34 -20.51 -6.07
N PRO A 217 -11.27 -19.72 -6.11
CA PRO A 217 -11.10 -18.54 -5.26
C PRO A 217 -12.21 -17.50 -5.52
N VAL A 218 -12.86 -17.04 -4.46
CA VAL A 218 -13.97 -16.08 -4.56
C VAL A 218 -13.85 -14.89 -3.62
N SER A 219 -12.98 -14.99 -2.61
CA SER A 219 -12.65 -13.86 -1.73
C SER A 219 -11.23 -14.02 -1.21
N ILE A 220 -10.56 -12.90 -0.97
CA ILE A 220 -9.18 -12.84 -0.45
C ILE A 220 -9.07 -11.79 0.67
N ALA A 221 -8.11 -12.01 1.56
CA ALA A 221 -7.54 -11.01 2.44
C ALA A 221 -6.03 -11.20 2.43
N LEU A 222 -5.28 -10.22 1.90
CA LEU A 222 -3.82 -10.24 1.83
C LEU A 222 -3.26 -9.43 2.99
N LEU A 223 -2.28 -10.01 3.69
CA LEU A 223 -1.68 -9.46 4.89
C LEU A 223 -0.17 -9.36 4.69
N GLU A 224 0.37 -8.16 4.79
CA GLU A 224 1.81 -7.91 4.93
C GLU A 224 2.18 -7.86 6.40
N VAL A 225 3.35 -8.38 6.75
CA VAL A 225 3.82 -8.48 8.15
C VAL A 225 5.29 -8.10 8.29
N ASP A 226 5.56 -7.13 9.13
CA ASP A 226 6.88 -6.87 9.69
C ASP A 226 6.97 -7.59 11.05
N ARG A 227 7.56 -8.78 11.04
CA ARG A 227 7.66 -9.65 12.24
C ARG A 227 8.58 -9.05 13.31
N GLU A 228 9.60 -8.31 12.90
CA GLU A 228 10.57 -7.68 13.80
C GLU A 228 9.91 -6.55 14.60
N HIS A 229 9.18 -5.67 13.93
CA HIS A 229 8.53 -4.52 14.55
C HIS A 229 7.08 -4.77 14.97
N LYS A 230 6.58 -6.02 14.84
CA LYS A 230 5.22 -6.44 15.24
C LYS A 230 4.12 -5.59 14.61
N ARG A 231 4.26 -5.29 13.33
CA ARG A 231 3.33 -4.50 12.52
C ARG A 231 2.78 -5.34 11.39
N ALA A 232 1.58 -5.04 10.96
CA ALA A 232 1.01 -5.62 9.76
C ALA A 232 0.14 -4.60 9.02
N THR A 233 -0.04 -4.84 7.72
CA THR A 233 -0.95 -4.09 6.85
C THR A 233 -1.86 -5.07 6.15
N ASN A 234 -3.17 -4.85 6.24
CA ASN A 234 -4.08 -5.55 5.35
C ASN A 234 -4.06 -4.82 4.00
N GLU A 235 -3.29 -5.38 3.08
CA GLU A 235 -3.02 -4.79 1.76
C GLU A 235 -4.28 -4.81 0.91
N MET A 236 -4.91 -5.99 0.70
CA MET A 236 -6.11 -6.13 -0.10
C MET A 236 -7.17 -6.97 0.63
N THR A 237 -8.43 -6.59 0.49
CA THR A 237 -9.58 -7.43 0.82
C THR A 237 -10.61 -7.33 -0.29
N ALA A 238 -10.85 -8.41 -0.98
CA ALA A 238 -11.75 -8.44 -2.13
C ALA A 238 -12.68 -9.65 -2.12
N THR A 239 -13.84 -9.51 -2.76
CA THR A 239 -14.79 -10.62 -3.01
C THR A 239 -15.42 -10.42 -4.38
N LEU A 240 -15.44 -11.49 -5.19
CA LEU A 240 -16.08 -11.47 -6.50
C LEU A 240 -17.54 -11.02 -6.39
N PRO A 241 -18.08 -10.23 -7.34
CA PRO A 241 -19.42 -9.64 -7.30
C PRO A 241 -20.53 -10.63 -6.92
N ASP A 242 -20.56 -11.80 -7.55
CA ASP A 242 -21.60 -12.83 -7.35
C ASP A 242 -21.58 -13.48 -5.95
N PHE A 243 -20.50 -13.27 -5.20
CA PHE A 243 -20.27 -13.86 -3.88
C PHE A 243 -20.32 -12.84 -2.74
N ARG A 244 -20.61 -11.57 -3.03
CA ARG A 244 -20.68 -10.50 -2.02
C ARG A 244 -21.86 -10.67 -1.06
N ARG A 245 -21.80 -9.95 0.06
CA ARG A 245 -22.82 -9.93 1.13
C ARG A 245 -23.10 -11.29 1.77
N ARG A 246 -22.16 -12.24 1.65
CA ARG A 246 -22.20 -13.55 2.32
C ARG A 246 -21.23 -13.65 3.49
N GLY A 247 -20.59 -12.55 3.91
CA GLY A 247 -19.66 -12.52 5.01
C GLY A 247 -18.24 -13.02 4.68
N LEU A 248 -17.91 -13.31 3.41
CA LEU A 248 -16.64 -13.95 3.01
C LEU A 248 -15.44 -13.04 3.24
N ALA A 249 -15.52 -11.76 2.90
CA ALA A 249 -14.46 -10.78 3.21
C ALA A 249 -14.22 -10.67 4.72
N ARG A 250 -15.28 -10.66 5.54
CA ARG A 250 -15.17 -10.68 7.00
C ARG A 250 -14.49 -11.94 7.50
N LEU A 251 -14.85 -13.10 6.96
CA LEU A 251 -14.25 -14.39 7.31
C LEU A 251 -12.76 -14.40 7.05
N ALA A 252 -12.34 -14.04 5.82
CA ALA A 252 -10.92 -14.01 5.45
C ALA A 252 -10.12 -13.01 6.30
N LYS A 253 -10.64 -11.79 6.47
CA LYS A 253 -9.97 -10.74 7.25
C LYS A 253 -9.92 -11.05 8.74
N ALA A 254 -10.95 -11.69 9.31
CA ALA A 254 -10.93 -12.16 10.70
C ALA A 254 -9.87 -13.25 10.92
N ALA A 255 -9.67 -14.15 9.94
CA ALA A 255 -8.61 -15.15 9.99
C ALA A 255 -7.22 -14.50 9.97
N SER A 256 -7.01 -13.49 9.11
CA SER A 256 -5.76 -12.72 9.08
C SER A 256 -5.48 -12.02 10.42
N LEU A 257 -6.49 -11.45 11.05
CA LEU A 257 -6.33 -10.82 12.38
C LEU A 257 -5.96 -11.84 13.47
N ARG A 258 -6.55 -13.03 13.45
CA ARG A 258 -6.17 -14.10 14.39
C ARG A 258 -4.73 -14.53 14.20
N TRP A 259 -4.31 -14.75 12.95
CA TRP A 259 -2.93 -15.06 12.63
C TRP A 259 -1.96 -13.95 13.12
N ALA A 260 -2.29 -12.70 12.86
CA ALA A 260 -1.50 -11.56 13.33
C ALA A 260 -1.40 -11.53 14.87
N ALA A 261 -2.50 -11.83 15.59
CA ALA A 261 -2.50 -11.91 17.05
C ALA A 261 -1.58 -13.03 17.57
N GLU A 262 -1.60 -14.22 16.95
CA GLU A 262 -0.73 -15.35 17.29
C GLU A 262 0.75 -15.04 17.09
N LEU A 263 1.09 -14.23 16.07
CA LEU A 263 2.44 -13.72 15.84
C LEU A 263 2.85 -12.62 16.84
N GLY A 264 1.92 -12.16 17.68
CA GLY A 264 2.16 -11.06 18.62
C GLY A 264 2.23 -9.69 17.94
N VAL A 265 1.65 -9.53 16.75
CA VAL A 265 1.48 -8.23 16.08
C VAL A 265 0.69 -7.30 16.99
N THR A 266 1.12 -6.05 17.09
CA THR A 266 0.51 -5.05 17.98
C THR A 266 -0.34 -4.03 17.23
N SER A 267 -0.17 -3.94 15.92
CA SER A 267 -0.92 -3.02 15.06
C SER A 267 -1.12 -3.62 13.67
N VAL A 268 -2.37 -3.77 13.26
CA VAL A 268 -2.74 -4.08 11.87
C VAL A 268 -3.41 -2.86 11.27
N LEU A 269 -2.82 -2.34 10.20
CA LEU A 269 -3.35 -1.20 9.45
C LEU A 269 -4.26 -1.65 8.31
N THR A 270 -5.14 -0.76 7.91
CA THR A 270 -5.89 -0.83 6.64
C THR A 270 -6.23 0.58 6.19
N SER A 271 -6.21 0.82 4.88
CA SER A 271 -6.63 2.08 4.28
C SER A 271 -7.86 1.87 3.41
N ASN A 272 -8.82 2.78 3.51
CA ASN A 272 -10.02 2.72 2.69
C ASN A 272 -10.51 4.12 2.37
N ASP A 273 -10.97 4.29 1.14
CA ASP A 273 -11.66 5.49 0.73
C ASP A 273 -12.88 5.77 1.62
N ARG A 274 -13.15 7.03 1.85
CA ARG A 274 -14.32 7.48 2.61
C ARG A 274 -15.64 7.18 1.88
N GLU A 275 -15.58 7.01 0.57
CA GLU A 275 -16.72 6.67 -0.29
C GLU A 275 -16.96 5.14 -0.40
N ASN A 276 -16.19 4.32 0.36
CA ASN A 276 -16.41 2.88 0.48
C ASN A 276 -17.04 2.51 1.84
N PRO A 277 -18.32 2.82 2.07
CA PRO A 277 -18.99 2.59 3.37
C PRO A 277 -19.04 1.10 3.75
N GLY A 278 -19.06 0.20 2.76
CA GLY A 278 -19.07 -1.24 3.00
C GLY A 278 -17.81 -1.73 3.70
N MET A 279 -16.64 -1.32 3.21
CA MET A 279 -15.36 -1.67 3.82
C MET A 279 -15.14 -0.95 5.15
N LEU A 280 -15.57 0.30 5.27
CA LEU A 280 -15.51 1.03 6.53
C LEU A 280 -16.33 0.33 7.62
N ALA A 281 -17.57 -0.09 7.31
CA ALA A 281 -18.42 -0.82 8.25
C ALA A 281 -17.84 -2.20 8.62
N LEU A 282 -17.25 -2.91 7.65
CA LEU A 282 -16.58 -4.18 7.90
C LEU A 282 -15.40 -4.00 8.87
N ASN A 283 -14.57 -2.98 8.64
CA ASN A 283 -13.43 -2.70 9.51
C ASN A 283 -13.87 -2.31 10.92
N ASP A 284 -14.90 -1.47 11.05
CA ASP A 284 -15.45 -1.08 12.36
C ASP A 284 -15.96 -2.32 13.15
N GLN A 285 -16.62 -3.30 12.46
CA GLN A 285 -17.06 -4.57 13.06
C GLN A 285 -15.89 -5.47 13.50
N LEU A 286 -14.75 -5.40 12.82
CA LEU A 286 -13.53 -6.15 13.16
C LEU A 286 -12.66 -5.43 14.21
N GLY A 287 -13.14 -4.31 14.74
CA GLY A 287 -12.48 -3.59 15.82
C GLY A 287 -11.48 -2.53 15.38
N TYR A 288 -11.31 -2.30 14.09
CA TYR A 288 -10.46 -1.20 13.61
C TYR A 288 -10.99 0.16 14.08
N ARG A 289 -10.08 1.06 14.40
CA ARG A 289 -10.40 2.43 14.80
C ARG A 289 -9.66 3.42 13.89
N PRO A 290 -10.28 4.54 13.52
CA PRO A 290 -9.63 5.59 12.74
C PRO A 290 -8.33 6.04 13.41
N LEU A 291 -7.25 6.10 12.64
CA LEU A 291 -5.94 6.57 13.08
C LEU A 291 -5.63 7.94 12.48
N VAL A 292 -5.69 8.04 11.16
CA VAL A 292 -5.39 9.27 10.41
C VAL A 292 -6.16 9.29 9.09
N VAL A 293 -6.33 10.48 8.53
CA VAL A 293 -6.83 10.69 7.17
C VAL A 293 -5.67 11.14 6.29
N ARG A 294 -5.32 10.37 5.26
CA ARG A 294 -4.36 10.78 4.25
C ARG A 294 -5.08 11.41 3.06
N GLY A 295 -4.44 12.38 2.44
CA GLY A 295 -4.91 13.01 1.20
C GLY A 295 -4.11 12.51 0.01
N LEU A 296 -4.81 12.25 -1.11
CA LEU A 296 -4.22 12.12 -2.43
C LEU A 296 -4.13 13.52 -3.06
N TYR A 297 -2.96 13.87 -3.47
CA TYR A 297 -2.64 15.17 -4.07
C TYR A 297 -2.23 14.97 -5.52
N VAL A 298 -2.74 15.79 -6.42
CA VAL A 298 -2.42 15.75 -7.86
C VAL A 298 -1.93 17.11 -8.33
N ARG A 299 -0.86 17.09 -9.14
CA ARG A 299 -0.34 18.24 -9.91
C ARG A 299 -0.44 17.91 -11.40
N GLY A 300 -0.85 18.88 -12.19
CA GLY A 300 -1.01 18.76 -13.64
C GLY A 300 -2.31 19.44 -14.10
N PRO A 301 -2.61 19.43 -15.41
CA PRO A 301 -3.87 19.95 -15.91
C PRO A 301 -5.03 19.23 -15.20
N ALA A 302 -6.06 19.99 -14.82
CA ALA A 302 -7.29 19.42 -14.31
C ALA A 302 -7.84 18.45 -15.36
N GLY A 303 -8.20 17.25 -14.94
CA GLY A 303 -9.07 16.40 -15.75
C GLY A 303 -10.39 17.14 -16.06
N PRO A 304 -11.16 16.70 -17.03
CA PRO A 304 -12.49 17.25 -17.23
C PRO A 304 -13.25 17.14 -15.90
N ASP A 305 -13.89 18.26 -15.51
CA ASP A 305 -14.75 18.35 -14.32
C ASP A 305 -15.92 17.36 -14.41
#